data_302020753f3071c29847460a940bcbd9
#
_entry.id   302020753f3071c29847460a940bcbd9
#
_cell.length_a   1.000
_cell.length_b   1.000
_cell.length_c   1.000
_cell.angle_alpha   90.00
_cell.angle_beta   90.00
_cell.angle_gamma   90.00
#
_symmetry.space_group_name_H-M   'P 1'
#
loop_
_entity.id
_entity.type
_entity.pdbx_description
1 polymer ?
#
loop_
_entity_poly.entity_id
_entity_poly.type
_entity_poly.pdbx_seq_one_letter_code
_entity_poly.pdbx_strand_id
1 'polypeptide(L)'
;MSQNLITAGFIDPGQLPLDQVRQQVATFLNVSLNQIARIECWQHQIWVKLVESRAKFISYRCLPLWLEQGITVIKRCTTRPNLDQLGEILRSEREWYDQHEMPQAVQPWRDAWAQQAQHLREEEERTLPVRAHQQAGVDWQKAWQQVLCCCRDFTGLERLAPEIKQQSREFADLPEVMQAMQQLWNQRWQELKKAKLLESRQANA
;
A
#
# COMPACT_ATOMS: atom_id res chain seq x y z
N MET A 1 -20.19 -19.57 5.73
CA MET A 1 -20.81 -18.33 5.21
C MET A 1 -19.82 -17.73 4.24
N SER A 2 -20.22 -17.45 3.00
CA SER A 2 -19.34 -16.80 2.03
C SER A 2 -19.04 -15.35 2.49
N GLN A 3 -17.78 -14.95 2.47
CA GLN A 3 -17.38 -13.56 2.72
C GLN A 3 -17.91 -12.68 1.60
N ASN A 4 -18.38 -11.48 1.95
CA ASN A 4 -18.74 -10.44 1.02
C ASN A 4 -17.93 -9.17 1.33
N LEU A 5 -18.05 -8.12 0.50
CA LEU A 5 -17.28 -6.89 0.67
C LEU A 5 -17.51 -6.19 2.02
N ILE A 6 -18.67 -6.36 2.65
CA ILE A 6 -18.96 -5.80 3.99
C ILE A 6 -18.33 -6.66 5.07
N THR A 7 -18.56 -7.98 5.05
CA THR A 7 -18.02 -8.88 6.08
C THR A 7 -16.50 -8.98 6.05
N ALA A 8 -15.90 -8.69 4.90
CA ALA A 8 -14.45 -8.59 4.74
C ALA A 8 -13.88 -7.20 5.12
N GLY A 9 -14.75 -6.24 5.51
CA GLY A 9 -14.33 -4.92 5.97
C GLY A 9 -13.97 -3.92 4.86
N PHE A 10 -14.23 -4.24 3.59
CA PHE A 10 -13.96 -3.32 2.48
C PHE A 10 -15.01 -2.23 2.31
N ILE A 11 -16.26 -2.51 2.70
CA ILE A 11 -17.39 -1.56 2.66
C ILE A 11 -18.01 -1.51 4.05
N ASP A 12 -18.19 -0.30 4.57
CA ASP A 12 -18.98 -0.04 5.78
C ASP A 12 -20.43 0.29 5.38
N PRO A 13 -21.42 -0.55 5.77
CA PRO A 13 -22.81 -0.28 5.46
C PRO A 13 -23.33 1.07 6.02
N GLY A 14 -22.74 1.54 7.13
CA GLY A 14 -23.11 2.81 7.74
C GLY A 14 -22.67 4.04 6.93
N GLN A 15 -21.74 3.87 6.01
CA GLN A 15 -21.25 4.95 5.13
C GLN A 15 -21.89 4.94 3.74
N LEU A 16 -22.80 4.02 3.47
CA LEU A 16 -23.54 4.02 2.21
C LEU A 16 -24.47 5.23 2.13
N PRO A 17 -24.59 5.89 0.94
CA PRO A 17 -25.45 7.03 0.75
C PRO A 17 -26.92 6.60 0.82
N LEU A 18 -27.55 6.77 1.98
CA LEU A 18 -28.91 6.27 2.27
C LEU A 18 -29.97 6.76 1.25
N ASP A 19 -29.86 7.98 0.74
CA ASP A 19 -30.78 8.48 -0.28
C ASP A 19 -30.66 7.70 -1.59
N GLN A 20 -29.45 7.39 -2.02
CA GLN A 20 -29.22 6.57 -3.21
C GLN A 20 -29.68 5.12 -2.98
N VAL A 21 -29.37 4.54 -1.82
CA VAL A 21 -29.90 3.22 -1.42
C VAL A 21 -31.42 3.22 -1.48
N ARG A 22 -32.08 4.23 -0.89
CA ARG A 22 -33.53 4.36 -0.88
C ARG A 22 -34.12 4.44 -2.29
N GLN A 23 -33.52 5.23 -3.18
CA GLN A 23 -33.94 5.34 -4.57
C GLN A 23 -33.82 4.01 -5.32
N GLN A 24 -32.68 3.34 -5.20
CA GLN A 24 -32.44 2.05 -5.87
C GLN A 24 -33.33 0.95 -5.32
N VAL A 25 -33.57 0.93 -4.01
CA VAL A 25 -34.53 0.01 -3.37
C VAL A 25 -35.96 0.27 -3.86
N ALA A 26 -36.37 1.52 -3.97
CA ALA A 26 -37.69 1.86 -4.51
C ALA A 26 -37.84 1.34 -5.95
N THR A 27 -36.85 1.55 -6.80
CA THR A 27 -36.80 1.03 -8.16
C THR A 27 -36.86 -0.50 -8.19
N PHE A 28 -36.03 -1.17 -7.37
CA PHE A 28 -35.96 -2.63 -7.30
C PHE A 28 -37.30 -3.26 -6.86
N LEU A 29 -37.98 -2.63 -5.89
CA LEU A 29 -39.28 -3.10 -5.39
C LEU A 29 -40.45 -2.65 -6.24
N ASN A 30 -40.21 -1.80 -7.24
CA ASN A 30 -41.24 -1.13 -8.04
C ASN A 30 -42.27 -0.40 -7.21
N VAL A 31 -41.82 0.42 -6.24
CA VAL A 31 -42.64 1.24 -5.34
C VAL A 31 -42.20 2.70 -5.42
N SER A 32 -43.10 3.63 -5.02
CA SER A 32 -42.72 5.03 -4.88
C SER A 32 -41.90 5.26 -3.60
N LEU A 33 -41.05 6.30 -3.60
CA LEU A 33 -40.20 6.65 -2.43
C LEU A 33 -41.05 6.89 -1.15
N ASN A 34 -42.25 7.41 -1.29
CA ASN A 34 -43.17 7.69 -0.17
C ASN A 34 -43.73 6.42 0.46
N GLN A 35 -43.69 5.30 -0.23
CA GLN A 35 -44.12 4.00 0.31
C GLN A 35 -43.04 3.35 1.18
N ILE A 36 -41.79 3.83 1.17
CA ILE A 36 -40.72 3.38 2.05
C ILE A 36 -40.80 4.18 3.36
N ALA A 37 -41.32 3.57 4.41
CA ALA A 37 -41.41 4.20 5.74
C ALA A 37 -40.04 4.30 6.41
N ARG A 38 -39.24 3.25 6.35
CA ARG A 38 -37.89 3.18 6.94
C ARG A 38 -36.98 2.25 6.18
N ILE A 39 -35.69 2.56 6.15
CA ILE A 39 -34.65 1.73 5.55
C ILE A 39 -33.43 1.70 6.48
N GLU A 40 -32.81 0.53 6.61
CA GLU A 40 -31.59 0.33 7.39
C GLU A 40 -30.63 -0.58 6.63
N CYS A 41 -29.37 -0.19 6.60
CA CYS A 41 -28.30 -0.97 6.01
C CYS A 41 -27.66 -1.85 7.11
N TRP A 42 -27.93 -3.16 7.10
CA TRP A 42 -27.37 -4.11 8.03
C TRP A 42 -26.13 -4.79 7.41
N GLN A 43 -25.38 -5.51 8.22
CA GLN A 43 -24.13 -6.16 7.80
C GLN A 43 -24.28 -7.10 6.58
N HIS A 44 -25.42 -7.78 6.44
CA HIS A 44 -25.62 -8.75 5.37
C HIS A 44 -26.68 -8.39 4.34
N GLN A 45 -27.57 -7.45 4.69
CA GLN A 45 -28.75 -7.12 3.91
C GLN A 45 -29.32 -5.76 4.29
N ILE A 46 -30.17 -5.24 3.43
CA ILE A 46 -30.91 -4.02 3.65
C ILE A 46 -32.28 -4.40 4.20
N TRP A 47 -32.63 -3.87 5.37
CA TRP A 47 -33.96 -3.98 5.92
C TRP A 47 -34.82 -2.80 5.46
N VAL A 48 -36.01 -3.08 4.94
CA VAL A 48 -36.92 -2.08 4.37
C VAL A 48 -38.31 -2.25 4.94
N LYS A 49 -38.85 -1.21 5.60
CA LYS A 49 -40.23 -1.15 6.05
C LYS A 49 -41.05 -0.32 5.07
N LEU A 50 -42.06 -0.92 4.48
CA LEU A 50 -43.06 -0.23 3.67
C LEU A 50 -44.26 0.23 4.54
N VAL A 51 -44.95 1.27 4.07
CA VAL A 51 -46.05 1.91 4.83
C VAL A 51 -47.21 0.92 5.09
N GLU A 52 -47.62 0.17 4.06
CA GLU A 52 -48.80 -0.70 4.12
C GLU A 52 -48.47 -2.19 4.01
N SER A 53 -47.22 -2.57 4.15
CA SER A 53 -46.83 -3.98 4.04
C SER A 53 -45.81 -4.42 5.07
N ARG A 54 -45.58 -5.73 5.13
CA ARG A 54 -44.55 -6.30 6.00
C ARG A 54 -43.15 -5.81 5.57
N ALA A 55 -42.23 -5.78 6.52
CA ALA A 55 -40.83 -5.46 6.21
C ALA A 55 -40.23 -6.51 5.24
N LYS A 56 -39.34 -6.04 4.39
CA LYS A 56 -38.60 -6.87 3.41
C LYS A 56 -37.12 -6.80 3.68
N PHE A 57 -36.43 -7.84 3.28
CA PHE A 57 -34.97 -7.91 3.27
C PHE A 57 -34.48 -7.98 1.82
N ILE A 58 -33.51 -7.15 1.48
CA ILE A 58 -32.97 -7.01 0.15
C ILE A 58 -31.46 -7.20 0.22
N SER A 59 -30.91 -8.03 -0.65
CA SER A 59 -29.47 -8.16 -0.80
C SER A 59 -28.87 -6.89 -1.44
N TYR A 60 -27.75 -6.43 -0.94
CA TYR A 60 -26.99 -5.34 -1.58
C TYR A 60 -26.66 -5.64 -3.05
N ARG A 61 -26.41 -6.91 -3.39
CA ARG A 61 -26.10 -7.38 -4.74
C ARG A 61 -27.19 -7.08 -5.79
N CYS A 62 -28.42 -6.84 -5.33
CA CYS A 62 -29.53 -6.45 -6.19
C CYS A 62 -29.50 -4.96 -6.60
N LEU A 63 -28.60 -4.16 -6.02
CA LEU A 63 -28.52 -2.73 -6.25
C LEU A 63 -27.30 -2.37 -7.15
N PRO A 64 -27.48 -1.49 -8.16
CA PRO A 64 -26.37 -0.95 -8.94
C PRO A 64 -25.26 -0.35 -8.09
N LEU A 65 -25.62 0.30 -6.97
CA LEU A 65 -24.67 0.86 -6.00
C LEU A 65 -23.64 -0.16 -5.52
N TRP A 66 -23.99 -1.43 -5.39
CA TRP A 66 -23.06 -2.47 -4.98
C TRP A 66 -21.91 -2.65 -5.96
N LEU A 67 -22.24 -2.62 -7.25
CA LEU A 67 -21.24 -2.69 -8.32
C LEU A 67 -20.34 -1.45 -8.33
N GLU A 68 -20.90 -0.27 -8.14
CA GLU A 68 -20.15 1.00 -8.06
C GLU A 68 -19.19 1.00 -6.84
N GLN A 69 -19.66 0.52 -5.69
CA GLN A 69 -18.82 0.39 -4.50
C GLN A 69 -17.68 -0.61 -4.71
N GLY A 70 -17.94 -1.74 -5.35
CA GLY A 70 -16.89 -2.71 -5.70
C GLY A 70 -15.81 -2.10 -6.58
N ILE A 71 -16.17 -1.34 -7.62
CA ILE A 71 -15.20 -0.59 -8.46
C ILE A 71 -14.37 0.39 -7.60
N THR A 72 -15.04 1.10 -6.68
CA THR A 72 -14.38 2.07 -5.80
C THR A 72 -13.36 1.39 -4.90
N VAL A 73 -13.71 0.25 -4.32
CA VAL A 73 -12.81 -0.55 -3.47
C VAL A 73 -11.61 -1.07 -4.28
N ILE A 74 -11.83 -1.58 -5.50
CA ILE A 74 -10.75 -2.03 -6.39
C ILE A 74 -9.76 -0.89 -6.65
N LYS A 75 -10.24 0.28 -7.04
CA LYS A 75 -9.41 1.47 -7.34
C LYS A 75 -8.65 2.01 -6.13
N ARG A 76 -9.10 1.75 -4.90
CA ARG A 76 -8.42 2.14 -3.66
C ARG A 76 -7.28 1.20 -3.26
N CYS A 77 -7.13 0.05 -3.89
CA CYS A 77 -6.01 -0.84 -3.60
C CYS A 77 -4.69 -0.22 -4.06
N THR A 78 -3.79 0.06 -3.13
CA THR A 78 -2.49 0.70 -3.39
C THR A 78 -1.34 -0.30 -3.49
N THR A 79 -1.58 -1.58 -3.23
CA THR A 79 -0.56 -2.63 -3.30
C THR A 79 -1.11 -3.88 -3.95
N ARG A 80 -0.23 -4.64 -4.61
CA ARG A 80 -0.60 -5.91 -5.25
C ARG A 80 -1.18 -6.93 -4.25
N PRO A 81 -0.60 -7.16 -3.07
CA PRO A 81 -1.19 -8.08 -2.08
C PRO A 81 -2.61 -7.70 -1.65
N ASN A 82 -2.90 -6.40 -1.47
CA ASN A 82 -4.25 -5.95 -1.11
C ASN A 82 -5.25 -6.20 -2.25
N LEU A 83 -4.83 -5.98 -3.50
CA LEU A 83 -5.65 -6.27 -4.67
C LEU A 83 -5.92 -7.78 -4.79
N ASP A 84 -4.92 -8.63 -4.57
CA ASP A 84 -5.06 -10.08 -4.63
C ASP A 84 -5.99 -10.61 -3.51
N GLN A 85 -5.88 -10.08 -2.29
CA GLN A 85 -6.80 -10.39 -1.19
C GLN A 85 -8.24 -10.00 -1.53
N LEU A 86 -8.45 -8.81 -2.11
CA LEU A 86 -9.77 -8.40 -2.59
C LEU A 86 -10.28 -9.32 -3.70
N GLY A 87 -9.41 -9.83 -4.55
CA GLY A 87 -9.74 -10.76 -5.64
C GLY A 87 -10.43 -12.04 -5.16
N GLU A 88 -10.03 -12.58 -4.00
CA GLU A 88 -10.71 -13.74 -3.40
C GLU A 88 -12.15 -13.41 -3.00
N ILE A 89 -12.37 -12.23 -2.43
CA ILE A 89 -13.73 -11.78 -2.06
C ILE A 89 -14.58 -11.55 -3.30
N LEU A 90 -14.03 -10.88 -4.32
CA LEU A 90 -14.74 -10.65 -5.58
C LEU A 90 -15.08 -11.94 -6.33
N ARG A 91 -14.27 -13.02 -6.14
CA ARG A 91 -14.60 -14.35 -6.68
C ARG A 91 -15.87 -14.91 -6.03
N SER A 92 -16.01 -14.81 -4.71
CA SER A 92 -17.21 -15.24 -3.99
C SER A 92 -18.43 -14.39 -4.38
N GLU A 93 -18.23 -13.09 -4.58
CA GLU A 93 -19.29 -12.19 -5.09
C GLU A 93 -19.74 -12.60 -6.49
N ARG A 94 -18.80 -12.89 -7.40
CA ARG A 94 -19.08 -13.33 -8.76
C ARG A 94 -19.89 -14.62 -8.78
N GLU A 95 -19.55 -15.59 -7.94
CA GLU A 95 -20.29 -16.86 -7.83
C GLU A 95 -21.76 -16.61 -7.53
N TRP A 96 -22.07 -15.61 -6.71
CA TRP A 96 -23.47 -15.23 -6.45
C TRP A 96 -24.18 -14.72 -7.71
N TYR A 97 -23.53 -13.86 -8.52
CA TYR A 97 -24.09 -13.35 -9.77
C TYR A 97 -24.24 -14.43 -10.84
N ASP A 98 -23.29 -15.37 -10.92
CA ASP A 98 -23.34 -16.53 -11.82
C ASP A 98 -24.53 -17.42 -11.46
N GLN A 99 -24.80 -17.70 -10.17
CA GLN A 99 -25.93 -18.47 -9.68
C GLN A 99 -27.30 -17.81 -9.95
N HIS A 100 -27.33 -16.49 -10.08
CA HIS A 100 -28.54 -15.72 -10.35
C HIS A 100 -28.68 -15.33 -11.85
N GLU A 101 -27.96 -16.00 -12.74
CA GLU A 101 -27.99 -15.79 -14.20
C GLU A 101 -27.61 -14.36 -14.64
N MET A 102 -26.79 -13.66 -13.84
CA MET A 102 -26.35 -12.29 -14.11
C MET A 102 -24.81 -12.16 -14.26
N PRO A 103 -24.11 -13.03 -15.00
CA PRO A 103 -22.63 -13.02 -15.04
C PRO A 103 -22.06 -11.74 -15.65
N GLN A 104 -22.83 -11.04 -16.49
CA GLN A 104 -22.41 -9.79 -17.11
C GLN A 104 -22.38 -8.61 -16.12
N ALA A 105 -23.13 -8.68 -15.03
CA ALA A 105 -23.19 -7.60 -14.04
C ALA A 105 -21.82 -7.29 -13.43
N VAL A 106 -20.94 -8.29 -13.29
CA VAL A 106 -19.60 -8.13 -12.70
C VAL A 106 -18.51 -7.80 -13.72
N GLN A 107 -18.84 -7.62 -15.00
CA GLN A 107 -17.84 -7.24 -16.01
C GLN A 107 -17.12 -5.93 -15.66
N PRO A 108 -17.79 -4.87 -15.15
CA PRO A 108 -17.11 -3.64 -14.75
C PRO A 108 -16.08 -3.85 -13.62
N TRP A 109 -16.28 -4.83 -12.73
CA TRP A 109 -15.28 -5.18 -11.71
C TRP A 109 -14.03 -5.83 -12.33
N ARG A 110 -14.22 -6.72 -13.31
CA ARG A 110 -13.09 -7.35 -14.03
C ARG A 110 -12.25 -6.30 -14.73
N ASP A 111 -12.91 -5.36 -15.41
CA ASP A 111 -12.24 -4.28 -16.13
C ASP A 111 -11.49 -3.35 -15.16
N ALA A 112 -12.13 -2.95 -14.06
CA ALA A 112 -11.51 -2.14 -13.02
C ALA A 112 -10.34 -2.86 -12.35
N TRP A 113 -10.47 -4.17 -12.07
CA TRP A 113 -9.40 -4.98 -11.49
C TRP A 113 -8.20 -5.11 -12.43
N ALA A 114 -8.45 -5.36 -13.72
CA ALA A 114 -7.39 -5.45 -14.72
C ALA A 114 -6.64 -4.12 -14.86
N GLN A 115 -7.36 -3.00 -14.90
CA GLN A 115 -6.76 -1.65 -14.93
C GLN A 115 -5.93 -1.37 -13.68
N GLN A 116 -6.45 -1.69 -12.48
CA GLN A 116 -5.71 -1.47 -11.23
C GLN A 116 -4.48 -2.37 -11.13
N ALA A 117 -4.58 -3.63 -11.54
CA ALA A 117 -3.46 -4.55 -11.59
C ALA A 117 -2.34 -4.08 -12.53
N GLN A 118 -2.71 -3.54 -13.68
CA GLN A 118 -1.78 -2.94 -14.63
C GLN A 118 -1.10 -1.71 -14.03
N HIS A 119 -1.89 -0.79 -13.46
CA HIS A 119 -1.36 0.41 -12.81
C HIS A 119 -0.35 0.09 -11.70
N LEU A 120 -0.68 -0.86 -10.81
CA LEU A 120 0.23 -1.26 -9.72
C LEU A 120 1.51 -1.91 -10.24
N ARG A 121 1.45 -2.66 -11.36
CA ARG A 121 2.63 -3.23 -12.01
C ARG A 121 3.55 -2.14 -12.55
N GLU A 122 2.98 -1.17 -13.29
CA GLU A 122 3.73 -0.05 -13.84
C GLU A 122 4.37 0.82 -12.76
N GLU A 123 3.68 1.03 -11.65
CA GLU A 123 4.22 1.70 -10.46
C GLU A 123 5.39 0.94 -9.85
N GLU A 124 5.26 -0.37 -9.70
CA GLU A 124 6.32 -1.24 -9.17
C GLU A 124 7.54 -1.21 -10.08
N GLU A 125 7.36 -1.41 -11.40
CA GLU A 125 8.45 -1.36 -12.39
C GLU A 125 9.17 0.00 -12.39
N ARG A 126 8.46 1.10 -12.18
CA ARG A 126 9.06 2.45 -12.08
C ARG A 126 9.84 2.65 -10.79
N THR A 127 9.37 2.08 -9.68
CA THR A 127 9.98 2.31 -8.36
C THR A 127 11.11 1.33 -8.03
N LEU A 128 11.13 0.15 -8.65
CA LEU A 128 12.18 -0.87 -8.43
C LEU A 128 13.60 -0.35 -8.66
N PRO A 129 13.94 0.32 -9.78
CA PRO A 129 15.29 0.82 -10.01
C PRO A 129 15.75 1.83 -8.96
N VAL A 130 14.84 2.72 -8.54
CA VAL A 130 15.12 3.74 -7.53
C VAL A 130 15.40 3.09 -6.18
N ARG A 131 14.59 2.12 -5.77
CA ARG A 131 14.80 1.37 -4.52
C ARG A 131 16.09 0.56 -4.54
N ALA A 132 16.40 -0.09 -5.68
CA ALA A 132 17.64 -0.85 -5.86
C ALA A 132 18.86 0.06 -5.74
N HIS A 133 18.82 1.25 -6.35
CA HIS A 133 19.90 2.22 -6.26
C HIS A 133 20.07 2.77 -4.83
N GLN A 134 18.98 3.10 -4.14
CA GLN A 134 19.03 3.50 -2.73
C GLN A 134 19.64 2.41 -1.85
N GLN A 135 19.22 1.15 -2.03
CA GLN A 135 19.75 0.03 -1.28
C GLN A 135 21.23 -0.18 -1.55
N ALA A 136 21.66 -0.10 -2.82
CA ALA A 136 23.09 -0.20 -3.20
C ALA A 136 23.92 0.90 -2.52
N GLY A 137 23.43 2.11 -2.41
CA GLY A 137 24.09 3.20 -1.68
C GLY A 137 24.26 2.91 -0.19
N VAL A 138 23.21 2.36 0.46
CA VAL A 138 23.27 1.96 1.87
C VAL A 138 24.26 0.81 2.07
N ASP A 139 24.29 -0.18 1.18
CA ASP A 139 25.19 -1.31 1.27
C ASP A 139 26.63 -0.90 1.01
N TRP A 140 26.88 0.01 0.07
CA TRP A 140 28.18 0.65 -0.18
C TRP A 140 28.67 1.37 1.09
N GLN A 141 27.85 2.17 1.74
CA GLN A 141 28.18 2.87 2.98
C GLN A 141 28.56 1.89 4.11
N LYS A 142 27.80 0.80 4.29
CA LYS A 142 28.08 -0.25 5.28
C LYS A 142 29.41 -0.96 5.01
N ALA A 143 29.70 -1.27 3.75
CA ALA A 143 30.97 -1.88 3.36
C ALA A 143 32.15 -0.97 3.71
N TRP A 144 32.07 0.32 3.38
CA TRP A 144 33.10 1.30 3.75
C TRP A 144 33.22 1.51 5.24
N GLN A 145 32.13 1.46 6.00
CA GLN A 145 32.21 1.49 7.46
C GLN A 145 33.10 0.37 8.01
N GLN A 146 32.96 -0.85 7.51
CA GLN A 146 33.81 -1.97 7.91
C GLN A 146 35.28 -1.74 7.53
N VAL A 147 35.56 -1.26 6.33
CA VAL A 147 36.91 -0.95 5.88
C VAL A 147 37.56 0.14 6.70
N LEU A 148 36.85 1.23 6.96
CA LEU A 148 37.33 2.36 7.76
C LEU A 148 37.66 1.95 9.19
N CYS A 149 36.84 1.08 9.81
CA CYS A 149 37.11 0.55 11.15
C CYS A 149 38.43 -0.23 11.23
N CYS A 150 38.87 -0.84 10.14
CA CYS A 150 40.14 -1.59 10.07
C CYS A 150 41.38 -0.70 9.91
N CYS A 151 41.23 0.58 9.51
CA CYS A 151 42.37 1.50 9.37
C CYS A 151 42.99 1.82 10.73
N ARG A 152 44.29 1.54 10.89
CA ARG A 152 45.01 1.73 12.17
C ARG A 152 45.72 3.07 12.27
N ASP A 153 45.97 3.74 11.17
CA ASP A 153 46.72 4.98 11.08
C ASP A 153 46.18 5.93 10.00
N PHE A 154 46.65 7.18 10.01
CA PHE A 154 46.23 8.21 9.05
C PHE A 154 46.65 7.87 7.61
N THR A 155 47.80 7.27 7.42
CA THR A 155 48.29 6.92 6.09
C THR A 155 47.37 5.89 5.42
N GLY A 156 46.94 4.89 6.18
CA GLY A 156 45.96 3.93 5.73
C GLY A 156 44.61 4.57 5.37
N LEU A 157 44.14 5.52 6.23
CA LEU A 157 42.90 6.25 5.98
C LEU A 157 43.02 7.12 4.71
N GLU A 158 44.09 7.89 4.56
CA GLU A 158 44.31 8.77 3.39
C GLU A 158 44.40 8.01 2.08
N ARG A 159 44.99 6.80 2.08
CA ARG A 159 45.04 5.94 0.89
C ARG A 159 43.67 5.51 0.37
N LEU A 160 42.66 5.45 1.24
CA LEU A 160 41.29 5.09 0.86
C LEU A 160 40.51 6.26 0.28
N ALA A 161 40.89 7.52 0.53
CA ALA A 161 40.17 8.71 0.11
C ALA A 161 39.91 8.79 -1.41
N PRO A 162 40.87 8.49 -2.30
CA PRO A 162 40.64 8.49 -3.75
C PRO A 162 39.57 7.47 -4.18
N GLU A 163 39.62 6.27 -3.62
CA GLU A 163 38.70 5.18 -3.95
C GLU A 163 37.25 5.54 -3.49
N ILE A 164 37.12 6.00 -2.25
CA ILE A 164 35.84 6.47 -1.75
C ILE A 164 35.29 7.59 -2.63
N LYS A 165 36.13 8.55 -3.00
CA LYS A 165 35.75 9.69 -3.87
C LYS A 165 35.33 9.24 -5.26
N GLN A 166 35.97 8.20 -5.80
CA GLN A 166 35.61 7.64 -7.10
C GLN A 166 34.25 6.95 -7.04
N GLN A 167 34.06 6.05 -6.08
CA GLN A 167 32.82 5.28 -5.95
C GLN A 167 31.64 6.15 -5.49
N SER A 168 31.87 7.19 -4.67
CA SER A 168 30.82 8.11 -4.23
C SER A 168 30.12 8.87 -5.35
N ARG A 169 30.73 8.94 -6.55
CA ARG A 169 30.12 9.58 -7.72
C ARG A 169 28.86 8.85 -8.18
N GLU A 170 28.79 7.54 -7.95
CA GLU A 170 27.63 6.71 -8.31
C GLU A 170 26.41 7.01 -7.42
N PHE A 171 26.65 7.54 -6.21
CA PHE A 171 25.63 7.84 -5.22
C PHE A 171 25.49 9.33 -4.91
N ALA A 172 26.00 10.19 -5.79
CA ALA A 172 26.00 11.64 -5.58
C ALA A 172 24.57 12.25 -5.48
N ASP A 173 23.58 11.56 -6.04
CA ASP A 173 22.16 11.89 -5.97
C ASP A 173 21.47 11.42 -4.68
N LEU A 174 22.19 10.69 -3.79
CA LEU A 174 21.71 10.20 -2.50
C LEU A 174 22.34 10.99 -1.33
N PRO A 175 21.80 12.17 -0.98
CA PRO A 175 22.41 13.06 0.01
C PRO A 175 22.56 12.42 1.40
N GLU A 176 21.61 11.57 1.80
CA GLU A 176 21.66 10.88 3.10
C GLU A 176 22.84 9.90 3.17
N VAL A 177 23.08 9.14 2.11
CA VAL A 177 24.22 8.21 2.01
C VAL A 177 25.55 8.97 2.03
N MET A 178 25.62 10.08 1.29
CA MET A 178 26.82 10.93 1.23
C MET A 178 27.11 11.58 2.58
N GLN A 179 26.10 12.09 3.27
CA GLN A 179 26.24 12.65 4.62
C GLN A 179 26.68 11.61 5.65
N ALA A 180 26.09 10.43 5.61
CA ALA A 180 26.46 9.33 6.50
C ALA A 180 27.92 8.88 6.24
N MET A 181 28.35 8.80 4.99
CA MET A 181 29.74 8.50 4.65
C MET A 181 30.72 9.56 5.16
N GLN A 182 30.39 10.84 5.03
CA GLN A 182 31.18 11.94 5.57
C GLN A 182 31.31 11.87 7.09
N GLN A 183 30.22 11.52 7.79
CA GLN A 183 30.23 11.33 9.24
C GLN A 183 31.14 10.18 9.67
N LEU A 184 31.07 9.02 8.97
CA LEU A 184 31.94 7.87 9.23
C LEU A 184 33.42 8.21 9.06
N TRP A 185 33.77 8.92 7.98
CA TRP A 185 35.11 9.39 7.74
C TRP A 185 35.62 10.30 8.87
N ASN A 186 34.82 11.32 9.23
CA ASN A 186 35.17 12.27 10.28
C ASN A 186 35.30 11.58 11.65
N GLN A 187 34.43 10.65 11.96
CA GLN A 187 34.50 9.86 13.18
C GLN A 187 35.81 9.10 13.25
N ARG A 188 36.16 8.35 12.18
CA ARG A 188 37.41 7.57 12.16
C ARG A 188 38.64 8.46 12.28
N TRP A 189 38.65 9.60 11.59
CA TRP A 189 39.71 10.59 11.71
C TRP A 189 39.91 11.06 13.15
N GLN A 190 38.84 11.37 13.86
CA GLN A 190 38.90 11.79 15.28
C GLN A 190 39.38 10.67 16.22
N GLU A 191 38.98 9.43 15.98
CA GLU A 191 39.44 8.27 16.74
C GLU A 191 40.96 8.08 16.63
N LEU A 192 41.48 8.11 15.39
CA LEU A 192 42.92 8.01 15.14
C LEU A 192 43.72 9.18 15.76
N LYS A 193 43.16 10.39 15.71
CA LYS A 193 43.76 11.56 16.36
C LYS A 193 43.87 11.39 17.87
N LYS A 194 42.82 10.90 18.53
CA LYS A 194 42.82 10.61 19.95
C LYS A 194 43.85 9.52 20.32
N ALA A 195 43.89 8.43 19.53
CA ALA A 195 44.85 7.34 19.76
C ALA A 195 46.29 7.85 19.68
N LYS A 196 46.67 8.63 18.66
CA LYS A 196 48.01 9.21 18.49
C LYS A 196 48.38 10.14 19.67
N LEU A 197 47.46 10.91 20.19
CA LEU A 197 47.68 11.78 21.35
C LEU A 197 47.96 10.97 22.65
N LEU A 198 47.29 9.84 22.83
CA LEU A 198 47.50 8.95 23.99
C LEU A 198 48.86 8.28 23.91
N GLU A 199 49.27 7.76 22.73
CA GLU A 199 50.60 7.18 22.51
C GLU A 199 51.73 8.19 22.81
N SER A 200 51.59 9.45 22.35
CA SER A 200 52.55 10.52 22.60
C SER A 200 52.69 10.88 24.07
N ARG A 201 51.61 10.76 24.84
CA ARG A 201 51.67 11.03 26.30
C ARG A 201 52.33 9.88 27.06
N GLN A 202 52.13 8.63 26.62
CA GLN A 202 52.75 7.46 27.23
C GLN A 202 54.27 7.39 26.93
N ALA A 203 54.71 7.88 25.76
CA ALA A 203 56.11 7.91 25.38
C ALA A 203 56.90 9.02 26.09
N ASN A 204 56.24 10.01 26.68
CA ASN A 204 56.87 11.13 27.41
C ASN A 204 56.70 11.03 28.94
N ALA A 205 56.14 9.94 29.47
CA ALA A 205 56.03 9.64 30.89
C ALA A 205 56.99 8.53 31.32
#